data_9db7d1afe77cc1dd82461d4dd34bc85e
#
_entry.id   9db7d1afe77cc1dd82461d4dd34bc85e
#
_cell.length_a   1.000
_cell.length_b   1.000
_cell.length_c   1.000
_cell.angle_alpha   90.00
_cell.angle_beta   90.00
_cell.angle_gamma   90.00
#
_symmetry.space_group_name_H-M   'P 1'
#
loop_
_entity.id
_entity.type
_entity.pdbx_description
1 polymer ?
#
loop_
_entity_poly.entity_id
_entity_poly.type
_entity_poly.pdbx_seq_one_letter_code
_entity_poly.pdbx_strand_id
1 'polypeptide(L)'
;ASPAGADVLPIVDDVAGTATTKKVTVTNLMTLAPQGDLVASNNLSDVANAGTSRTNLGLGDAATKTVGTADTNVIAVASGTVDLGGNKLEDFDASINDQTGTAYTLLAGDNGKVVVLNNGSAITLTVPSGLGVGFNCTVVQKGAGQVTFTASSTTINNRQSHTKIAGQHGVASICAVVADVFVLAGDTAS
;
A
#
# COMPACT_ATOMS: atom_id res chain seq x y z
N ALA A 1 57.18 -4.38 -4.27
CA ALA A 1 56.53 -5.66 -3.92
C ALA A 1 55.60 -5.36 -2.74
N SER A 2 54.34 -5.88 -2.78
CA SER A 2 53.44 -5.77 -1.62
C SER A 2 53.95 -6.68 -0.50
N PRO A 3 53.94 -6.23 0.76
CA PRO A 3 54.36 -7.09 1.87
C PRO A 3 53.45 -8.32 1.97
N ALA A 4 54.03 -9.48 2.18
CA ALA A 4 53.32 -10.73 2.43
C ALA A 4 52.96 -10.82 3.93
N GLY A 5 51.96 -11.65 4.27
CA GLY A 5 51.50 -11.79 5.66
C GLY A 5 52.60 -12.28 6.65
N ALA A 6 53.65 -12.93 6.12
CA ALA A 6 54.81 -13.37 6.90
C ALA A 6 55.91 -12.29 7.03
N ASP A 7 55.83 -11.19 6.29
CA ASP A 7 56.78 -10.08 6.41
C ASP A 7 56.67 -9.46 7.79
N VAL A 8 57.78 -9.00 8.32
CA VAL A 8 57.87 -8.42 9.67
C VAL A 8 58.23 -6.94 9.61
N LEU A 9 57.57 -6.16 10.41
CA LEU A 9 57.87 -4.75 10.64
C LEU A 9 58.59 -4.60 11.96
N PRO A 10 59.70 -3.85 12.01
CA PRO A 10 60.32 -3.51 13.27
C PRO A 10 59.48 -2.45 13.99
N ILE A 11 59.17 -2.70 15.24
CA ILE A 11 58.59 -1.68 16.15
C ILE A 11 59.54 -1.45 17.30
N VAL A 12 59.62 -0.18 17.71
CA VAL A 12 60.38 0.17 18.91
C VAL A 12 59.42 0.20 20.08
N ASP A 13 59.60 -0.65 21.04
CA ASP A 13 58.85 -0.64 22.30
C ASP A 13 59.57 0.29 23.28
N ASP A 14 59.05 1.47 23.45
CA ASP A 14 59.56 2.49 24.39
C ASP A 14 58.70 2.46 25.66
N VAL A 15 58.89 1.41 26.44
CA VAL A 15 58.33 1.33 27.80
C VAL A 15 59.43 1.69 28.77
N ALA A 16 59.43 2.95 29.26
CA ALA A 16 60.25 3.50 30.34
C ALA A 16 61.48 2.65 30.70
N GLY A 17 62.50 2.61 29.86
CA GLY A 17 63.69 1.77 30.03
C GLY A 17 64.52 1.71 28.76
N THR A 18 65.28 0.64 28.60
CA THR A 18 66.09 0.44 27.40
C THR A 18 65.16 0.09 26.20
N ALA A 19 65.17 0.95 25.21
CA ALA A 19 64.40 0.74 24.00
C ALA A 19 64.78 -0.60 23.33
N THR A 20 63.83 -1.49 23.13
CA THR A 20 64.06 -2.78 22.45
C THR A 20 63.30 -2.80 21.14
N THR A 21 64.00 -3.23 20.09
CA THR A 21 63.33 -3.45 18.79
C THR A 21 62.62 -4.79 18.81
N LYS A 22 61.33 -4.79 18.67
CA LYS A 22 60.50 -5.98 18.49
C LYS A 22 60.07 -6.12 17.04
N LYS A 23 59.72 -7.31 16.65
CA LYS A 23 59.18 -7.61 15.31
C LYS A 23 57.73 -7.99 15.43
N VAL A 24 56.90 -7.37 14.62
CA VAL A 24 55.48 -7.77 14.46
C VAL A 24 55.26 -8.24 13.00
N THR A 25 54.58 -9.34 12.80
CA THR A 25 54.20 -9.74 11.45
C THR A 25 53.11 -8.85 10.92
N VAL A 26 53.05 -8.67 9.59
CA VAL A 26 51.99 -7.94 8.94
C VAL A 26 50.61 -8.54 9.27
N THR A 27 50.54 -9.87 9.37
CA THR A 27 49.33 -10.58 9.81
C THR A 27 48.88 -10.14 11.20
N ASN A 28 49.81 -10.09 12.18
CA ASN A 28 49.46 -9.69 13.54
C ASN A 28 49.10 -8.19 13.64
N LEU A 29 49.70 -7.35 12.82
CA LEU A 29 49.33 -5.93 12.75
C LEU A 29 47.95 -5.76 12.19
N MET A 30 47.61 -6.49 11.14
CA MET A 30 46.26 -6.46 10.54
C MET A 30 45.19 -7.05 11.44
N THR A 31 45.55 -8.03 12.32
CA THR A 31 44.60 -8.55 13.33
C THR A 31 44.33 -7.55 14.46
N LEU A 32 45.29 -6.66 14.74
CA LEU A 32 45.13 -5.58 15.72
C LEU A 32 44.46 -4.31 15.15
N ALA A 33 44.40 -4.21 13.82
CA ALA A 33 43.61 -3.17 13.18
C ALA A 33 42.13 -3.38 13.57
N PRO A 34 41.37 -2.30 13.85
CA PRO A 34 39.94 -2.46 14.13
C PRO A 34 39.29 -3.28 13.04
N GLN A 35 38.74 -4.45 13.41
CA GLN A 35 38.01 -5.33 12.50
C GLN A 35 36.68 -4.66 12.13
N GLY A 36 36.76 -3.61 11.35
CA GLY A 36 35.61 -2.80 11.02
C GLY A 36 35.61 -2.24 9.59
N ASP A 37 36.66 -2.51 8.83
CA ASP A 37 36.71 -2.05 7.45
C ASP A 37 35.81 -2.94 6.57
N LEU A 38 34.83 -2.32 5.92
CA LEU A 38 34.00 -2.97 4.95
C LEU A 38 34.85 -3.49 3.78
N VAL A 39 34.83 -4.78 3.54
CA VAL A 39 35.56 -5.38 2.43
C VAL A 39 34.76 -5.22 1.15
N ALA A 40 35.28 -4.46 0.20
CA ALA A 40 34.55 -4.15 -1.05
C ALA A 40 34.06 -5.39 -1.81
N SER A 41 34.80 -6.51 -1.72
CA SER A 41 34.40 -7.79 -2.34
C SER A 41 33.19 -8.46 -1.65
N ASN A 42 32.87 -8.08 -0.41
CA ASN A 42 31.77 -8.66 0.35
C ASN A 42 30.44 -7.94 0.13
N ASN A 43 30.46 -6.86 -0.62
CA ASN A 43 29.24 -6.15 -1.03
C ASN A 43 28.30 -5.80 0.15
N LEU A 44 28.91 -5.41 1.29
CA LEU A 44 28.27 -5.10 2.58
C LEU A 44 27.70 -6.30 3.35
N SER A 45 27.98 -7.54 2.93
CA SER A 45 27.56 -8.74 3.70
C SER A 45 28.32 -8.90 5.03
N ASP A 46 29.41 -8.15 5.21
CA ASP A 46 30.25 -8.07 6.41
C ASP A 46 29.77 -6.99 7.41
N VAL A 47 28.67 -6.30 7.12
CA VAL A 47 28.06 -5.37 8.09
C VAL A 47 27.42 -6.16 9.22
N ALA A 48 28.05 -6.15 10.39
CA ALA A 48 27.62 -6.90 11.56
C ALA A 48 26.20 -6.56 12.03
N ASN A 49 25.74 -5.32 11.83
CA ASN A 49 24.39 -4.87 12.17
C ASN A 49 23.84 -3.96 11.08
N ALA A 50 23.13 -4.54 10.14
CA ALA A 50 22.49 -3.82 9.05
C ALA A 50 21.44 -2.79 9.53
N GLY A 51 20.79 -3.05 10.68
CA GLY A 51 19.84 -2.11 11.29
C GLY A 51 20.51 -0.83 11.77
N THR A 52 21.58 -0.96 12.56
CA THR A 52 22.36 0.17 13.03
C THR A 52 22.99 0.95 11.89
N SER A 53 23.49 0.26 10.87
CA SER A 53 24.08 0.90 9.69
C SER A 53 23.06 1.75 8.92
N ARG A 54 21.84 1.25 8.74
CA ARG A 54 20.75 2.03 8.14
C ARG A 54 20.41 3.27 8.95
N THR A 55 20.37 3.16 10.28
CA THR A 55 20.11 4.28 11.18
C THR A 55 21.19 5.34 11.07
N ASN A 56 22.46 4.92 11.09
CA ASN A 56 23.60 5.83 10.96
C ASN A 56 23.66 6.54 9.59
N LEU A 57 23.17 5.88 8.55
CA LEU A 57 23.04 6.46 7.21
C LEU A 57 21.75 7.29 7.03
N GLY A 58 20.89 7.39 8.04
CA GLY A 58 19.63 8.12 7.96
C GLY A 58 18.62 7.53 6.98
N LEU A 59 18.73 6.25 6.66
CA LEU A 59 17.90 5.62 5.60
C LEU A 59 16.49 5.25 6.04
N GLY A 60 16.11 5.44 7.30
CA GLY A 60 14.76 5.19 7.82
C GLY A 60 14.15 3.84 7.38
N ASP A 61 12.85 3.72 7.50
CA ASP A 61 12.11 2.49 7.17
C ASP A 61 12.04 2.19 5.66
N ALA A 62 12.28 3.20 4.82
CA ALA A 62 12.27 3.03 3.37
C ALA A 62 13.32 2.01 2.89
N ALA A 63 14.47 1.94 3.59
CA ALA A 63 15.55 1.01 3.25
C ALA A 63 15.20 -0.48 3.50
N THR A 64 14.10 -0.77 4.19
CA THR A 64 13.61 -2.13 4.45
C THR A 64 12.43 -2.50 3.57
N LYS A 65 11.92 -1.56 2.78
CA LYS A 65 10.80 -1.79 1.87
C LYS A 65 11.32 -2.23 0.51
N THR A 66 10.67 -3.23 -0.04
CA THR A 66 10.92 -3.62 -1.43
C THR A 66 10.32 -2.56 -2.33
N VAL A 67 11.17 -1.71 -2.90
CA VAL A 67 10.78 -0.74 -3.92
C VAL A 67 11.11 -1.37 -5.27
N GLY A 68 10.14 -1.90 -5.94
CA GLY A 68 10.34 -2.57 -7.23
C GLY A 68 9.16 -2.30 -8.17
N THR A 69 9.25 -2.80 -9.37
CA THR A 69 8.27 -2.65 -10.45
C THR A 69 7.21 -3.77 -10.48
N ALA A 70 7.15 -4.62 -9.44
CA ALA A 70 6.16 -5.68 -9.33
C ALA A 70 4.87 -5.18 -8.66
N ASP A 71 3.74 -5.79 -8.98
CA ASP A 71 2.38 -5.43 -8.51
C ASP A 71 2.18 -5.42 -6.98
N THR A 72 3.20 -5.82 -6.21
CA THR A 72 3.19 -5.85 -4.74
C THR A 72 3.90 -4.66 -4.09
N ASN A 73 4.33 -3.66 -4.88
CA ASN A 73 4.97 -2.46 -4.34
C ASN A 73 3.95 -1.52 -3.73
N VAL A 74 3.84 -1.60 -2.43
CA VAL A 74 2.90 -0.81 -1.65
C VAL A 74 3.58 0.46 -1.16
N ILE A 75 3.01 1.61 -1.50
CA ILE A 75 3.20 2.80 -0.67
C ILE A 75 2.42 2.52 0.62
N ALA A 76 3.08 1.93 1.62
CA ALA A 76 2.45 1.68 2.90
C ALA A 76 2.32 3.01 3.66
N VAL A 77 1.13 3.60 3.64
CA VAL A 77 0.80 4.74 4.51
C VAL A 77 0.10 4.16 5.74
N ALA A 78 0.79 4.12 6.88
CA ALA A 78 0.24 3.56 8.13
C ALA A 78 -0.91 4.43 8.68
N SER A 79 -0.88 5.74 8.46
CA SER A 79 -1.97 6.71 8.70
C SER A 79 -1.61 8.03 8.02
N GLY A 80 -2.59 8.69 7.44
CA GLY A 80 -2.40 10.01 6.85
C GLY A 80 -2.70 10.08 5.34
N THR A 81 -2.40 11.21 4.76
CA THR A 81 -2.53 11.49 3.33
C THR A 81 -1.26 11.08 2.58
N VAL A 82 -1.42 10.50 1.39
CA VAL A 82 -0.31 10.37 0.45
C VAL A 82 -0.13 11.72 -0.23
N ASP A 83 0.92 12.47 0.17
CA ASP A 83 1.30 13.67 -0.56
C ASP A 83 2.19 13.26 -1.75
N LEU A 84 1.70 13.50 -2.94
CA LEU A 84 2.39 13.19 -4.18
C LEU A 84 3.25 14.36 -4.68
N GLY A 85 3.42 15.42 -3.88
CA GLY A 85 4.27 16.57 -4.24
C GLY A 85 3.87 17.25 -5.56
N GLY A 86 2.58 17.26 -5.90
CA GLY A 86 2.06 17.80 -7.15
C GLY A 86 2.04 16.81 -8.33
N ASN A 87 2.54 15.59 -8.14
CA ASN A 87 2.36 14.52 -9.13
C ASN A 87 0.93 13.96 -9.07
N LYS A 88 0.49 13.35 -10.16
CA LYS A 88 -0.83 12.70 -10.24
C LYS A 88 -0.68 11.20 -10.11
N LEU A 89 -1.69 10.56 -9.50
CA LEU A 89 -1.95 9.15 -9.72
C LEU A 89 -2.80 9.06 -11.00
N GLU A 90 -2.32 8.34 -11.98
CA GLU A 90 -3.02 8.09 -13.24
C GLU A 90 -3.50 6.63 -13.27
N ASP A 91 -4.39 6.27 -14.19
CA ASP A 91 -4.97 4.93 -14.37
C ASP A 91 -5.82 4.45 -13.18
N PHE A 92 -6.64 5.36 -12.61
CA PHE A 92 -7.66 5.00 -11.62
C PHE A 92 -8.92 4.46 -12.29
N ASP A 93 -8.86 3.20 -12.70
CA ASP A 93 -10.04 2.52 -13.22
C ASP A 93 -10.94 2.06 -12.05
N ALA A 94 -12.22 2.45 -12.09
CA ALA A 94 -13.18 1.89 -11.18
C ALA A 94 -13.41 0.40 -11.50
N SER A 95 -13.15 -0.47 -10.55
CA SER A 95 -13.43 -1.91 -10.71
C SER A 95 -14.91 -2.15 -11.01
N ILE A 96 -15.18 -3.03 -11.95
CA ILE A 96 -16.54 -3.45 -12.32
C ILE A 96 -16.96 -4.64 -11.45
N ASN A 97 -18.16 -4.55 -10.86
CA ASN A 97 -18.87 -5.66 -10.22
C ASN A 97 -20.11 -6.00 -11.06
N ASP A 98 -20.02 -7.01 -11.92
CA ASP A 98 -21.10 -7.42 -12.82
C ASP A 98 -22.00 -8.47 -12.14
N GLN A 99 -23.29 -8.15 -11.99
CA GLN A 99 -24.30 -8.97 -11.33
C GLN A 99 -25.42 -9.33 -12.33
N THR A 100 -25.68 -10.63 -12.47
CA THR A 100 -26.67 -11.15 -13.41
C THR A 100 -27.91 -11.75 -12.73
N GLY A 101 -27.94 -11.74 -11.40
CA GLY A 101 -29.08 -12.22 -10.61
C GLY A 101 -30.23 -11.21 -10.58
N THR A 102 -31.37 -11.64 -10.04
CA THR A 102 -32.57 -10.80 -9.81
C THR A 102 -32.52 -10.09 -8.44
N ALA A 103 -31.50 -10.36 -7.62
CA ALA A 103 -31.27 -9.71 -6.34
C ALA A 103 -29.77 -9.58 -6.12
N TYR A 104 -29.35 -8.44 -5.56
CA TYR A 104 -28.01 -8.21 -5.09
C TYR A 104 -28.02 -7.36 -3.82
N THR A 105 -27.18 -7.70 -2.85
CA THR A 105 -26.96 -6.89 -1.65
C THR A 105 -25.58 -6.26 -1.73
N LEU A 106 -25.51 -4.93 -1.60
CA LEU A 106 -24.24 -4.22 -1.60
C LEU A 106 -23.34 -4.71 -0.47
N LEU A 107 -22.07 -4.83 -0.75
CA LEU A 107 -21.03 -5.26 0.18
C LEU A 107 -20.04 -4.10 0.44
N ALA A 108 -19.36 -4.12 1.57
CA ALA A 108 -18.31 -3.13 1.85
C ALA A 108 -17.23 -3.09 0.75
N GLY A 109 -16.98 -4.22 0.09
CA GLY A 109 -16.05 -4.32 -1.04
C GLY A 109 -16.55 -3.66 -2.34
N ASP A 110 -17.78 -3.14 -2.40
CA ASP A 110 -18.28 -2.37 -3.55
C ASP A 110 -17.98 -0.88 -3.45
N ASN A 111 -17.34 -0.46 -2.37
CA ASN A 111 -16.91 0.92 -2.22
C ASN A 111 -15.97 1.34 -3.37
N GLY A 112 -16.31 2.43 -4.04
CA GLY A 112 -15.57 2.98 -5.19
C GLY A 112 -15.76 2.20 -6.50
N LYS A 113 -16.63 1.17 -6.54
CA LYS A 113 -16.86 0.36 -7.74
C LYS A 113 -18.04 0.85 -8.58
N VAL A 114 -18.07 0.36 -9.81
CA VAL A 114 -19.26 0.37 -10.66
C VAL A 114 -19.95 -1.00 -10.55
N VAL A 115 -21.14 -1.03 -9.96
CA VAL A 115 -22.00 -2.22 -9.84
C VAL A 115 -22.91 -2.25 -11.06
N VAL A 116 -22.69 -3.22 -11.92
CA VAL A 116 -23.46 -3.40 -13.17
C VAL A 116 -24.51 -4.48 -12.95
N LEU A 117 -25.78 -4.11 -13.08
CA LEU A 117 -26.93 -5.00 -12.91
C LEU A 117 -27.48 -5.38 -14.28
N ASN A 118 -27.29 -6.65 -14.67
CA ASN A 118 -27.56 -7.13 -16.02
C ASN A 118 -28.51 -8.32 -16.02
N ASN A 119 -29.80 -8.06 -15.92
CA ASN A 119 -30.84 -9.07 -16.02
C ASN A 119 -32.05 -8.54 -16.81
N GLY A 120 -32.74 -9.40 -17.53
CA GLY A 120 -33.98 -9.06 -18.22
C GLY A 120 -35.21 -8.96 -17.32
N SER A 121 -35.14 -9.58 -16.13
CA SER A 121 -36.18 -9.52 -15.09
C SER A 121 -35.82 -8.44 -14.06
N ALA A 122 -36.84 -7.95 -13.35
CA ALA A 122 -36.65 -6.93 -12.30
C ALA A 122 -35.61 -7.38 -11.27
N ILE A 123 -34.77 -6.41 -10.81
CA ILE A 123 -33.67 -6.63 -9.89
C ILE A 123 -33.92 -5.83 -8.61
N THR A 124 -33.81 -6.49 -7.47
CA THR A 124 -33.78 -5.83 -6.18
C THR A 124 -32.32 -5.60 -5.74
N LEU A 125 -31.93 -4.33 -5.60
CA LEU A 125 -30.64 -3.94 -5.03
C LEU A 125 -30.85 -3.55 -3.58
N THR A 126 -30.37 -4.38 -2.66
CA THR A 126 -30.48 -4.13 -1.23
C THR A 126 -29.29 -3.29 -0.72
N VAL A 127 -29.58 -2.25 0.03
CA VAL A 127 -28.60 -1.40 0.72
C VAL A 127 -28.62 -1.76 2.21
N PRO A 128 -27.66 -2.55 2.69
CA PRO A 128 -27.64 -3.02 4.07
C PRO A 128 -26.97 -2.00 5.00
N SER A 129 -27.19 -2.16 6.30
CA SER A 129 -26.43 -1.44 7.33
C SER A 129 -24.95 -1.89 7.37
N GLY A 130 -24.10 -1.04 7.98
CA GLY A 130 -22.70 -1.37 8.23
C GLY A 130 -21.74 -1.16 7.05
N LEU A 131 -22.15 -0.53 5.96
CA LEU A 131 -21.25 -0.22 4.84
C LEU A 131 -20.23 0.89 5.16
N GLY A 132 -20.45 1.62 6.24
CA GLY A 132 -19.55 2.69 6.71
C GLY A 132 -19.84 4.05 6.08
N VAL A 133 -19.47 5.11 6.82
CA VAL A 133 -19.57 6.50 6.36
C VAL A 133 -18.57 6.71 5.22
N GLY A 134 -18.99 7.41 4.16
CA GLY A 134 -18.18 7.63 2.97
C GLY A 134 -18.25 6.50 1.93
N PHE A 135 -18.94 5.38 2.23
CA PHE A 135 -19.23 4.37 1.21
C PHE A 135 -19.89 5.04 0.00
N ASN A 136 -19.42 4.73 -1.18
CA ASN A 136 -20.01 5.18 -2.42
C ASN A 136 -19.82 4.15 -3.52
N CYS A 137 -20.81 3.98 -4.37
CA CYS A 137 -20.68 3.23 -5.61
C CYS A 137 -21.60 3.79 -6.70
N THR A 138 -21.23 3.54 -7.94
CA THR A 138 -22.07 3.81 -9.11
C THR A 138 -22.81 2.54 -9.47
N VAL A 139 -24.11 2.66 -9.73
CA VAL A 139 -24.97 1.52 -10.12
C VAL A 139 -25.48 1.76 -11.53
N VAL A 140 -25.28 0.78 -12.40
CA VAL A 140 -25.71 0.81 -13.81
C VAL A 140 -26.76 -0.28 -14.05
N GLN A 141 -27.93 0.09 -14.52
CA GLN A 141 -28.93 -0.84 -15.03
C GLN A 141 -28.59 -1.20 -16.49
N LYS A 142 -27.81 -2.26 -16.70
CA LYS A 142 -27.41 -2.71 -18.06
C LYS A 142 -28.51 -3.52 -18.73
N GLY A 143 -29.18 -4.38 -17.97
CA GLY A 143 -30.27 -5.20 -18.46
C GLY A 143 -31.61 -4.44 -18.58
N ALA A 144 -32.59 -5.06 -19.25
CA ALA A 144 -33.93 -4.49 -19.39
C ALA A 144 -34.75 -4.54 -18.08
N GLY A 145 -34.34 -5.39 -17.12
CA GLY A 145 -35.04 -5.56 -15.84
C GLY A 145 -34.88 -4.31 -14.95
N GLN A 146 -36.01 -3.82 -14.46
CA GLN A 146 -36.05 -2.64 -13.59
C GLN A 146 -35.26 -2.85 -12.30
N VAL A 147 -34.32 -1.96 -12.00
CA VAL A 147 -33.56 -1.97 -10.74
C VAL A 147 -34.31 -1.15 -9.70
N THR A 148 -34.59 -1.76 -8.55
CA THR A 148 -35.19 -1.11 -7.39
C THR A 148 -34.22 -1.14 -6.20
N PHE A 149 -33.97 0.02 -5.60
CA PHE A 149 -33.18 0.13 -4.37
C PHE A 149 -34.07 -0.15 -3.15
N THR A 150 -33.65 -1.04 -2.30
CA THR A 150 -34.37 -1.43 -1.08
C THR A 150 -33.46 -1.24 0.13
N ALA A 151 -33.94 -0.46 1.11
CA ALA A 151 -33.24 -0.27 2.38
C ALA A 151 -33.38 -1.53 3.26
N SER A 152 -32.29 -1.94 3.92
CA SER A 152 -32.29 -3.01 4.94
C SER A 152 -31.61 -2.49 6.19
N SER A 153 -32.41 -2.07 7.18
CA SER A 153 -31.95 -1.39 8.41
C SER A 153 -31.15 -0.11 8.13
N THR A 154 -31.51 0.59 7.03
CA THR A 154 -30.88 1.83 6.57
C THR A 154 -31.95 2.82 6.11
N THR A 155 -31.54 4.06 5.89
CA THR A 155 -32.37 5.09 5.26
C THR A 155 -31.77 5.46 3.91
N ILE A 156 -32.56 5.44 2.85
CA ILE A 156 -32.19 5.93 1.52
C ILE A 156 -32.96 7.20 1.24
N ASN A 157 -32.26 8.30 1.10
CA ASN A 157 -32.82 9.59 0.76
C ASN A 157 -32.61 9.86 -0.74
N ASN A 158 -33.65 10.21 -1.44
CA ASN A 158 -33.61 10.74 -2.80
C ASN A 158 -34.40 12.03 -2.86
N ARG A 159 -33.92 13.02 -3.60
CA ARG A 159 -34.55 14.34 -3.70
C ARG A 159 -36.02 14.30 -4.12
N GLN A 160 -36.41 13.33 -4.94
CA GLN A 160 -37.74 13.17 -5.52
C GLN A 160 -38.49 11.99 -4.93
N SER A 161 -37.92 11.36 -3.86
CA SER A 161 -38.42 10.10 -3.27
C SER A 161 -38.44 8.94 -4.25
N HIS A 162 -37.58 8.97 -5.27
CA HIS A 162 -37.42 7.88 -6.21
C HIS A 162 -36.67 6.70 -5.58
N THR A 163 -37.04 5.51 -5.97
CA THR A 163 -36.44 4.26 -5.46
C THR A 163 -35.92 3.36 -6.56
N LYS A 164 -36.04 3.74 -7.81
CA LYS A 164 -35.64 2.93 -8.97
C LYS A 164 -34.66 3.68 -9.87
N ILE A 165 -33.93 2.97 -10.71
CA ILE A 165 -33.25 3.56 -11.87
C ILE A 165 -34.31 3.81 -12.95
N ALA A 166 -34.19 4.90 -13.71
CA ALA A 166 -35.21 5.35 -14.64
C ALA A 166 -35.46 4.36 -15.79
N GLY A 167 -34.48 3.48 -16.12
CA GLY A 167 -34.65 2.47 -17.15
C GLY A 167 -33.31 1.84 -17.56
N GLN A 168 -33.35 1.05 -18.61
CA GLN A 168 -32.15 0.41 -19.17
C GLN A 168 -31.12 1.47 -19.57
N HIS A 169 -29.85 1.21 -19.26
CA HIS A 169 -28.69 2.09 -19.39
C HIS A 169 -28.72 3.32 -18.47
N GLY A 170 -29.68 3.43 -17.57
CA GLY A 170 -29.69 4.43 -16.51
C GLY A 170 -28.57 4.20 -15.50
N VAL A 171 -28.05 5.31 -14.95
CA VAL A 171 -26.96 5.31 -14.00
C VAL A 171 -27.38 6.07 -12.74
N ALA A 172 -27.16 5.48 -11.58
CA ALA A 172 -27.38 6.12 -10.29
C ALA A 172 -26.15 5.96 -9.40
N SER A 173 -25.96 6.91 -8.50
CA SER A 173 -24.96 6.86 -7.43
C SER A 173 -25.64 6.70 -6.09
N ILE A 174 -25.04 5.93 -5.20
CA ILE A 174 -25.44 5.84 -3.82
C ILE A 174 -24.25 6.10 -2.91
N CYS A 175 -24.40 6.99 -1.93
CA CYS A 175 -23.33 7.32 -1.00
C CYS A 175 -23.84 7.42 0.44
N ALA A 176 -23.06 6.91 1.39
CA ALA A 176 -23.33 7.00 2.82
C ALA A 176 -22.81 8.35 3.37
N VAL A 177 -23.72 9.23 3.78
CA VAL A 177 -23.39 10.56 4.32
C VAL A 177 -23.24 10.58 5.84
N VAL A 178 -23.93 9.65 6.52
CA VAL A 178 -23.81 9.34 7.95
C VAL A 178 -23.96 7.82 8.08
N ALA A 179 -23.70 7.26 9.26
CA ALA A 179 -23.91 5.84 9.50
C ALA A 179 -25.33 5.41 9.12
N ASP A 180 -25.42 4.43 8.23
CA ASP A 180 -26.67 3.82 7.74
C ASP A 180 -27.68 4.79 7.09
N VAL A 181 -27.25 6.00 6.71
CA VAL A 181 -28.04 6.99 5.97
C VAL A 181 -27.36 7.27 4.62
N PHE A 182 -28.07 6.97 3.56
CA PHE A 182 -27.58 7.05 2.18
C PHE A 182 -28.34 8.11 1.38
N VAL A 183 -27.64 8.70 0.43
CA VAL A 183 -28.22 9.55 -0.62
C VAL A 183 -28.14 8.79 -1.94
N LEU A 184 -29.29 8.64 -2.58
CA LEU A 184 -29.44 8.12 -3.93
C LEU A 184 -29.63 9.28 -4.89
N ALA A 185 -28.80 9.37 -5.93
CA ALA A 185 -28.87 10.40 -6.95
C ALA A 185 -28.57 9.85 -8.33
N GLY A 186 -28.92 10.57 -9.37
CA GLY A 186 -28.67 10.19 -10.76
C GLY A 186 -29.97 10.01 -11.54
N ASP A 187 -29.95 9.10 -12.50
CA ASP A 187 -31.09 8.81 -13.38
C ASP A 187 -32.08 7.88 -12.65
N THR A 188 -32.97 8.48 -11.86
CA THR A 188 -33.87 7.74 -10.94
C THR A 188 -35.34 7.97 -11.27
N ALA A 189 -36.18 7.00 -10.92
CA ALA A 189 -37.64 7.02 -11.08
C ALA A 189 -38.37 6.51 -9.84
N SER A 190 -39.69 6.73 -9.78
CA SER A 190 -40.60 6.21 -8.75
C SER A 190 -40.96 4.76 -8.97
#